data_b491f6768f372851b4962e756c08c646
#
_entry.id   b491f6768f372851b4962e756c08c646
#
_cell.length_a   1.000
_cell.length_b   1.000
_cell.length_c   1.000
_cell.angle_alpha   90.00
_cell.angle_beta   90.00
_cell.angle_gamma   90.00
#
_symmetry.space_group_name_H-M   'P 1'
#
loop_
_entity.id
_entity.type
_entity.pdbx_description
1 polymer ?
#
loop_
_entity_poly.entity_id
_entity_poly.type
_entity_poly.pdbx_seq_one_letter_code
_entity_poly.pdbx_strand_id
1 'polypeptide(L)'
;MMPFYRSVSTRTRSVPLIAAVCFFASAAPCVAAVDDSGKYLFICTGDQARKSPDFLAVVNFDERSSQYGRVIGKADVQGASATGNEFHHIGMSADGTTVVCGGLLSVLKSQDQIFFFDVSNPRAPKFHSSANPPLSAITDDFQSLPQGGFLVTMMGGAQGHSPGRVAEFNGQLELVKEYPETPPAEGFNPHGISLRPEVNLMVTSDFICPSTTLDAVAGGLDFRGSVRVWNLRDRTILRTIEIPGAGGTIDVKLIPGDPSERGYTAGMLDEHLYLLDTRRGTAKAVFDFATISKGGWPQLLRLTRDGRRLFISMNQAGKVAMLDISRPDEPRLLKILELGANSGPHYIALTRDEKRLIISDYFLNQDGFGKVHAEGDHKIHVAVVTSNDLRLDQRFQLDFNTAFAQGAARPHGVAVLERTYAHD
;
A
#
# COMPACT_ATOMS: atom_id res chain seq x y z
N MET A 1 69.78 35.16 81.69
CA MET A 1 70.68 35.86 80.74
C MET A 1 70.01 35.84 79.38
N MET A 2 69.51 36.94 78.91
CA MET A 2 68.95 37.08 77.56
C MET A 2 70.10 37.43 76.60
N PRO A 3 69.94 37.02 75.32
CA PRO A 3 70.37 37.92 74.29
C PRO A 3 69.22 38.26 73.23
N PHE A 4 69.45 39.45 72.72
CA PHE A 4 68.70 40.21 71.72
C PHE A 4 68.43 39.56 70.43
N TYR A 5 67.19 39.78 69.94
CA TYR A 5 66.81 39.50 68.55
C TYR A 5 66.83 40.81 67.74
N ARG A 6 67.55 40.76 66.60
CA ARG A 6 67.50 41.79 65.55
C ARG A 6 66.40 41.40 64.50
N SER A 7 65.52 42.31 64.25
CA SER A 7 64.53 42.26 63.20
C SER A 7 65.18 42.53 61.82
N VAL A 8 64.94 41.64 60.87
CA VAL A 8 65.23 41.87 59.46
C VAL A 8 63.90 41.98 58.72
N SER A 9 63.65 43.16 58.16
CA SER A 9 62.48 43.45 57.31
C SER A 9 62.76 42.90 55.88
N THR A 10 61.95 41.95 55.47
CA THR A 10 61.93 41.50 54.06
C THR A 10 60.68 42.07 53.37
N ARG A 11 60.88 42.99 52.43
CA ARG A 11 59.85 43.51 51.52
C ARG A 11 59.45 42.41 50.52
N THR A 12 58.27 41.87 50.61
CA THR A 12 57.64 41.00 49.57
C THR A 12 57.05 41.90 48.52
N ARG A 13 57.53 41.69 47.27
CA ARG A 13 56.89 42.24 46.04
C ARG A 13 55.71 41.34 45.68
N SER A 14 54.52 41.87 45.70
CA SER A 14 53.32 41.24 45.18
C SER A 14 53.31 41.29 43.65
N VAL A 15 53.27 40.14 43.00
CA VAL A 15 53.04 39.97 41.58
C VAL A 15 51.52 39.75 41.36
N PRO A 16 50.84 40.50 40.50
CA PRO A 16 49.42 40.24 40.22
C PRO A 16 49.22 39.01 39.41
N LEU A 17 48.44 38.06 39.92
CA LEU A 17 48.01 36.85 39.22
C LEU A 17 46.87 37.25 38.21
N ILE A 18 47.21 37.26 36.93
CA ILE A 18 46.16 37.42 35.85
C ILE A 18 45.47 36.08 35.69
N ALA A 19 44.24 35.97 36.20
CA ALA A 19 43.38 34.83 35.94
C ALA A 19 42.84 34.91 34.50
N ALA A 20 43.34 34.05 33.61
CA ALA A 20 42.74 33.87 32.27
C ALA A 20 41.46 33.09 32.42
N VAL A 21 40.32 33.76 32.26
CA VAL A 21 39.00 33.12 32.15
C VAL A 21 38.85 32.56 30.71
N CYS A 22 39.08 31.26 30.55
CA CYS A 22 38.76 30.56 29.31
C CYS A 22 37.24 30.43 29.19
N PHE A 23 36.60 31.22 28.33
CA PHE A 23 35.24 30.99 27.89
C PHE A 23 35.22 29.76 27.00
N PHE A 24 34.80 28.60 27.53
CA PHE A 24 34.35 27.51 26.72
C PHE A 24 33.00 27.87 26.12
N ALA A 25 32.99 28.34 24.89
CA ALA A 25 31.77 28.39 24.09
C ALA A 25 31.32 26.94 23.83
N SER A 26 30.34 26.46 24.59
CA SER A 26 29.64 25.25 24.26
C SER A 26 28.92 25.49 22.93
N ALA A 27 29.46 24.97 21.83
CA ALA A 27 28.72 24.87 20.60
C ALA A 27 27.55 23.93 20.87
N ALA A 28 26.33 24.48 21.01
CA ALA A 28 25.11 23.68 20.96
C ALA A 28 25.13 22.93 19.62
N PRO A 29 24.83 21.62 19.61
CA PRO A 29 24.71 20.92 18.35
C PRO A 29 23.64 21.66 17.53
N CYS A 30 24.03 22.17 16.36
CA CYS A 30 23.11 22.66 15.37
C CYS A 30 22.28 21.44 14.93
N VAL A 31 21.11 21.27 15.56
CA VAL A 31 20.11 20.34 15.07
C VAL A 31 19.72 20.93 13.72
N ALA A 32 20.26 20.35 12.65
CA ALA A 32 19.85 20.70 11.30
C ALA A 32 18.33 20.66 11.28
N ALA A 33 17.70 21.78 10.93
CA ALA A 33 16.27 21.83 10.73
C ALA A 33 15.91 20.69 9.81
N VAL A 34 15.12 19.74 10.30
CA VAL A 34 14.67 18.60 9.50
C VAL A 34 13.76 19.20 8.45
N ASP A 35 14.24 19.24 7.22
CA ASP A 35 13.50 19.75 6.07
C ASP A 35 12.27 18.86 5.86
N ASP A 36 11.13 19.29 6.38
CA ASP A 36 9.85 18.58 6.29
C ASP A 36 9.10 19.06 5.05
N SER A 37 9.41 18.46 3.92
CA SER A 37 8.76 18.77 2.64
C SER A 37 7.30 18.29 2.56
N GLY A 38 6.82 17.56 3.57
CA GLY A 38 5.47 17.01 3.58
C GLY A 38 5.22 15.84 2.63
N LYS A 39 6.27 15.19 2.11
CA LYS A 39 6.14 14.02 1.24
C LYS A 39 6.55 12.74 1.96
N TYR A 40 5.62 11.80 2.06
CA TYR A 40 5.81 10.54 2.78
C TYR A 40 5.25 9.36 2.00
N LEU A 41 5.89 8.18 2.16
CA LEU A 41 5.27 6.90 1.84
C LEU A 41 4.89 6.21 3.14
N PHE A 42 3.69 5.67 3.16
CA PHE A 42 3.21 4.74 4.17
C PHE A 42 3.20 3.34 3.57
N ILE A 43 3.74 2.37 4.28
CA ILE A 43 3.90 1.01 3.77
C ILE A 43 3.39 0.04 4.83
N CYS A 44 2.33 -0.69 4.50
CA CYS A 44 1.86 -1.80 5.32
C CYS A 44 2.90 -2.94 5.25
N THR A 45 3.39 -3.37 6.40
CA THR A 45 4.60 -4.20 6.48
C THR A 45 4.39 -5.35 7.44
N GLY A 46 4.73 -6.57 7.00
CA GLY A 46 4.77 -7.76 7.85
C GLY A 46 6.19 -8.08 8.34
N ASP A 47 6.31 -8.66 9.53
CA ASP A 47 7.55 -9.28 9.97
C ASP A 47 7.81 -10.56 9.16
N GLN A 48 8.96 -10.67 8.50
CA GLN A 48 9.27 -11.82 7.64
C GLN A 48 9.29 -13.15 8.41
N ALA A 49 9.75 -13.12 9.65
CA ALA A 49 9.80 -14.28 10.53
C ALA A 49 8.45 -14.59 11.21
N ARG A 50 7.46 -13.69 11.11
CA ARG A 50 6.15 -13.77 11.78
C ARG A 50 6.23 -13.95 13.30
N LYS A 51 7.26 -13.35 13.93
CA LYS A 51 7.53 -13.43 15.39
C LYS A 51 7.37 -12.10 16.09
N SER A 52 7.59 -11.00 15.35
CA SER A 52 7.40 -9.63 15.83
C SER A 52 6.07 -9.07 15.31
N PRO A 53 5.57 -7.98 15.90
CA PRO A 53 4.37 -7.31 15.39
C PRO A 53 4.52 -6.86 13.93
N ASP A 54 3.43 -7.01 13.15
CA ASP A 54 3.26 -6.33 11.88
C ASP A 54 3.16 -4.82 12.15
N PHE A 55 3.48 -3.97 11.19
CA PHE A 55 3.64 -2.55 11.44
C PHE A 55 3.39 -1.67 10.21
N LEU A 56 3.14 -0.39 10.46
CA LEU A 56 3.18 0.65 9.44
C LEU A 56 4.58 1.26 9.41
N ALA A 57 5.26 1.22 8.26
CA ALA A 57 6.49 1.96 8.04
C ALA A 57 6.21 3.31 7.37
N VAL A 58 6.96 4.34 7.77
CA VAL A 58 6.92 5.67 7.16
C VAL A 58 8.27 6.02 6.59
N VAL A 59 8.29 6.42 5.32
CA VAL A 59 9.50 6.70 4.56
C VAL A 59 9.50 8.16 4.08
N ASN A 60 10.64 8.83 4.19
CA ASN A 60 10.81 10.15 3.59
C ASN A 60 10.78 10.03 2.06
N PHE A 61 9.86 10.71 1.42
CA PHE A 61 9.67 10.68 -0.04
C PHE A 61 9.98 12.01 -0.74
N ASP A 62 10.64 12.94 -0.05
CA ASP A 62 11.12 14.17 -0.70
C ASP A 62 12.44 13.91 -1.43
N GLU A 63 12.39 13.97 -2.74
CA GLU A 63 13.54 13.78 -3.63
C GLU A 63 14.66 14.83 -3.47
N ARG A 64 14.40 15.93 -2.74
CA ARG A 64 15.40 16.96 -2.41
C ARG A 64 16.06 16.72 -1.08
N SER A 65 15.46 15.87 -0.24
CA SER A 65 15.97 15.54 1.08
C SER A 65 17.17 14.58 1.00
N SER A 66 18.16 14.78 1.87
CA SER A 66 19.23 13.81 2.08
C SER A 66 18.73 12.48 2.70
N GLN A 67 17.50 12.48 3.22
CA GLN A 67 16.84 11.29 3.78
C GLN A 67 15.89 10.60 2.79
N TYR A 68 15.91 10.99 1.51
CA TYR A 68 15.07 10.36 0.49
C TYR A 68 15.23 8.84 0.46
N GLY A 69 14.12 8.12 0.60
CA GLY A 69 14.10 6.65 0.69
C GLY A 69 14.48 6.08 2.06
N ARG A 70 14.65 6.90 3.10
CA ARG A 70 14.94 6.42 4.46
C ARG A 70 13.65 6.23 5.26
N VAL A 71 13.60 5.14 6.02
CA VAL A 71 12.55 4.96 7.04
C VAL A 71 12.75 6.00 8.13
N ILE A 72 11.70 6.78 8.41
CA ILE A 72 11.70 7.89 9.37
C ILE A 72 10.67 7.74 10.49
N GLY A 73 9.81 6.73 10.41
CA GLY A 73 8.80 6.43 11.41
C GLY A 73 8.34 4.98 11.30
N LYS A 74 7.83 4.45 12.39
CA LYS A 74 7.27 3.11 12.50
C LYS A 74 6.19 3.08 13.56
N ALA A 75 5.10 2.37 13.31
CA ALA A 75 4.07 2.08 14.31
C ALA A 75 3.76 0.58 14.30
N ASP A 76 4.07 -0.10 15.39
CA ASP A 76 3.77 -1.52 15.55
C ASP A 76 2.30 -1.72 15.94
N VAL A 77 1.67 -2.77 15.40
CA VAL A 77 0.38 -3.25 15.88
C VAL A 77 0.51 -3.67 17.34
N GLN A 78 -0.52 -3.41 18.12
CA GLN A 78 -0.57 -3.73 19.54
C GLN A 78 -1.68 -4.75 19.86
N GLY A 79 -1.57 -5.44 20.99
CA GLY A 79 -2.57 -6.36 21.47
C GLY A 79 -2.44 -7.79 20.93
N ALA A 80 -3.52 -8.57 21.05
CA ALA A 80 -3.51 -10.00 20.74
C ALA A 80 -3.35 -10.29 19.23
N SER A 81 -3.80 -9.37 18.38
CA SER A 81 -3.74 -9.50 16.92
C SER A 81 -2.48 -8.88 16.31
N ALA A 82 -1.38 -8.74 17.07
CA ALA A 82 -0.22 -7.98 16.61
C ALA A 82 0.63 -8.69 15.55
N THR A 83 0.67 -10.02 15.51
CA THR A 83 1.74 -10.76 14.83
C THR A 83 1.23 -11.73 13.79
N GLY A 84 1.86 -11.70 12.60
CA GLY A 84 1.68 -12.68 11.53
C GLY A 84 0.34 -12.58 10.82
N ASN A 85 -0.15 -11.37 10.64
CA ASN A 85 -1.37 -11.07 9.89
C ASN A 85 -1.12 -11.10 8.38
N GLU A 86 0.14 -11.00 7.94
CA GLU A 86 0.51 -10.79 6.55
C GLU A 86 -0.16 -9.53 6.00
N PHE A 87 0.33 -8.37 6.42
CA PHE A 87 -0.21 -7.10 5.95
C PHE A 87 -0.20 -7.04 4.42
N HIS A 88 -1.35 -6.70 3.85
CA HIS A 88 -1.63 -6.76 2.42
C HIS A 88 -1.85 -5.36 1.84
N HIS A 89 -3.03 -5.04 1.33
CA HIS A 89 -3.28 -3.73 0.75
C HIS A 89 -3.43 -2.62 1.80
N ILE A 90 -3.52 -1.39 1.34
CA ILE A 90 -3.52 -0.17 2.15
C ILE A 90 -4.61 0.79 1.66
N GLY A 91 -5.22 1.50 2.61
CA GLY A 91 -6.04 2.67 2.35
C GLY A 91 -5.52 3.87 3.13
N MET A 92 -5.77 5.07 2.61
CA MET A 92 -5.52 6.33 3.32
C MET A 92 -6.78 7.18 3.30
N SER A 93 -7.15 7.76 4.45
CA SER A 93 -8.31 8.64 4.55
C SER A 93 -8.18 9.86 3.63
N ALA A 94 -9.31 10.43 3.23
CA ALA A 94 -9.33 11.57 2.31
C ALA A 94 -8.58 12.80 2.82
N ASP A 95 -8.50 12.97 4.16
CA ASP A 95 -7.74 14.04 4.82
C ASP A 95 -6.26 13.69 5.08
N GLY A 96 -5.84 12.45 4.78
CA GLY A 96 -4.48 11.99 4.97
C GLY A 96 -4.03 11.83 6.42
N THR A 97 -4.97 11.68 7.36
CA THR A 97 -4.66 11.54 8.80
C THR A 97 -4.72 10.10 9.29
N THR A 98 -5.39 9.22 8.56
CA THR A 98 -5.54 7.80 8.91
C THR A 98 -5.05 6.92 7.77
N VAL A 99 -4.26 5.91 8.13
CA VAL A 99 -3.91 4.80 7.24
C VAL A 99 -4.54 3.52 7.76
N VAL A 100 -5.02 2.69 6.84
CA VAL A 100 -5.57 1.36 7.15
C VAL A 100 -4.80 0.29 6.39
N CYS A 101 -4.44 -0.80 7.08
CA CYS A 101 -3.81 -2.00 6.52
C CYS A 101 -4.72 -3.21 6.69
N GLY A 102 -4.73 -4.11 5.72
CA GLY A 102 -5.46 -5.37 5.79
C GLY A 102 -4.57 -6.53 6.19
N GLY A 103 -5.09 -7.47 6.96
CA GLY A 103 -4.40 -8.69 7.36
C GLY A 103 -4.90 -9.89 6.56
N LEU A 104 -4.18 -10.29 5.50
CA LEU A 104 -4.59 -11.37 4.60
C LEU A 104 -4.72 -12.73 5.32
N LEU A 105 -3.80 -13.04 6.22
CA LEU A 105 -3.75 -14.33 6.93
C LEU A 105 -4.32 -14.27 8.34
N SER A 106 -4.87 -13.14 8.78
CA SER A 106 -5.46 -12.96 10.12
C SER A 106 -6.54 -13.99 10.44
N VAL A 107 -7.36 -14.36 9.44
CA VAL A 107 -8.44 -15.36 9.60
C VAL A 107 -7.92 -16.71 10.08
N LEU A 108 -6.73 -17.13 9.68
CA LEU A 108 -6.13 -18.40 10.08
C LEU A 108 -5.79 -18.47 11.57
N LYS A 109 -5.71 -17.32 12.22
CA LYS A 109 -5.38 -17.18 13.64
C LYS A 109 -6.53 -16.63 14.47
N SER A 110 -7.72 -16.44 13.86
CA SER A 110 -8.87 -15.78 14.49
C SER A 110 -8.51 -14.40 15.06
N GLN A 111 -7.69 -13.65 14.33
CA GLN A 111 -7.23 -12.31 14.67
C GLN A 111 -8.07 -11.24 13.98
N ASP A 112 -7.95 -9.98 14.45
CA ASP A 112 -8.49 -8.82 13.72
C ASP A 112 -7.87 -8.73 12.34
N GLN A 113 -8.64 -8.22 11.39
CA GLN A 113 -8.28 -8.26 9.98
C GLN A 113 -8.02 -6.88 9.38
N ILE A 114 -8.44 -5.83 10.08
CA ILE A 114 -8.32 -4.44 9.63
C ILE A 114 -7.62 -3.65 10.72
N PHE A 115 -6.58 -2.91 10.38
CA PHE A 115 -5.69 -2.22 11.33
C PHE A 115 -5.57 -0.76 10.96
N PHE A 116 -5.95 0.14 11.87
CA PHE A 116 -5.96 1.58 11.67
C PHE A 116 -4.79 2.24 12.39
N PHE A 117 -4.18 3.21 11.71
CA PHE A 117 -3.04 3.98 12.20
C PHE A 117 -3.33 5.48 12.11
N ASP A 118 -3.06 6.22 13.19
CA ASP A 118 -3.02 7.68 13.18
C ASP A 118 -1.68 8.15 12.58
N VAL A 119 -1.76 8.84 11.46
CA VAL A 119 -0.64 9.42 10.73
C VAL A 119 -0.76 10.95 10.63
N SER A 120 -1.54 11.59 11.50
CA SER A 120 -1.63 13.06 11.61
C SER A 120 -0.26 13.69 11.79
N ASN A 121 0.64 13.00 12.52
CA ASN A 121 2.06 13.27 12.53
C ASN A 121 2.82 12.11 11.84
N PRO A 122 3.20 12.21 10.56
CA PRO A 122 3.86 11.13 9.85
C PRO A 122 5.20 10.66 10.45
N ARG A 123 5.89 11.56 11.19
CA ARG A 123 7.17 11.21 11.85
C ARG A 123 6.99 10.46 13.17
N ALA A 124 5.78 10.46 13.72
CA ALA A 124 5.42 9.73 14.92
C ALA A 124 4.06 9.03 14.73
N PRO A 125 3.96 8.09 13.78
CA PRO A 125 2.73 7.36 13.53
C PRO A 125 2.36 6.53 14.77
N LYS A 126 1.07 6.27 14.96
CA LYS A 126 0.58 5.48 16.09
C LYS A 126 -0.42 4.43 15.61
N PHE A 127 -0.34 3.24 16.15
CA PHE A 127 -1.43 2.29 16.06
C PHE A 127 -2.65 2.86 16.79
N HIS A 128 -3.79 2.91 16.10
CA HIS A 128 -5.03 3.45 16.65
C HIS A 128 -5.93 2.33 17.19
N SER A 129 -6.34 1.42 16.32
CA SER A 129 -7.25 0.31 16.64
C SER A 129 -7.22 -0.77 15.56
N SER A 130 -7.87 -1.87 15.83
CA SER A 130 -8.14 -2.93 14.86
C SER A 130 -9.60 -3.33 14.89
N ALA A 131 -10.07 -3.98 13.82
CA ALA A 131 -11.44 -4.44 13.68
C ALA A 131 -11.50 -5.82 13.02
N ASN A 132 -12.55 -6.57 13.39
CA ASN A 132 -12.87 -7.85 12.80
C ASN A 132 -14.36 -7.86 12.37
N PRO A 133 -14.66 -7.64 11.07
CA PRO A 133 -16.03 -7.74 10.58
C PRO A 133 -16.63 -9.11 10.85
N PRO A 134 -17.86 -9.22 11.40
CA PRO A 134 -18.39 -10.50 11.88
C PRO A 134 -18.88 -11.43 10.76
N LEU A 135 -19.16 -10.92 9.55
CA LEU A 135 -19.74 -11.71 8.45
C LEU A 135 -18.74 -12.00 7.33
N SER A 136 -17.57 -11.37 7.35
CA SER A 136 -16.57 -11.51 6.29
C SER A 136 -15.15 -11.55 6.80
N ALA A 137 -14.24 -12.05 5.97
CA ALA A 137 -12.84 -12.24 6.26
C ALA A 137 -11.97 -12.06 5.01
N ILE A 138 -10.67 -11.96 5.23
CA ILE A 138 -9.63 -11.86 4.21
C ILE A 138 -9.75 -10.53 3.47
N THR A 139 -9.23 -9.52 4.15
CA THR A 139 -9.22 -8.12 3.72
C THR A 139 -8.34 -7.93 2.50
N ASP A 140 -8.81 -7.14 1.56
CA ASP A 140 -8.06 -6.82 0.36
C ASP A 140 -7.98 -5.31 0.08
N ASP A 141 -8.74 -4.76 -0.87
CA ASP A 141 -8.59 -3.37 -1.32
C ASP A 141 -9.44 -2.39 -0.50
N PHE A 142 -9.00 -1.14 -0.44
CA PHE A 142 -9.61 -0.08 0.35
C PHE A 142 -9.93 1.13 -0.50
N GLN A 143 -11.12 1.69 -0.32
CA GLN A 143 -11.49 2.97 -0.90
C GLN A 143 -11.93 3.94 0.20
N SER A 144 -11.25 5.08 0.30
CA SER A 144 -11.68 6.15 1.21
C SER A 144 -12.97 6.80 0.71
N LEU A 145 -13.82 7.15 1.67
CA LEU A 145 -15.07 7.86 1.40
C LEU A 145 -14.87 9.37 1.61
N PRO A 146 -15.47 10.23 0.76
CA PRO A 146 -15.33 11.69 0.88
C PRO A 146 -15.77 12.26 2.23
N GLN A 147 -16.76 11.62 2.87
CA GLN A 147 -17.27 11.98 4.18
C GLN A 147 -16.48 11.39 5.36
N GLY A 148 -15.37 10.74 5.08
CA GLY A 148 -14.56 9.97 6.04
C GLY A 148 -14.95 8.48 6.07
N GLY A 149 -14.02 7.65 6.55
CA GLY A 149 -14.17 6.21 6.59
C GLY A 149 -13.77 5.51 5.29
N PHE A 150 -14.10 4.21 5.19
CA PHE A 150 -13.61 3.34 4.12
C PHE A 150 -14.67 2.33 3.67
N LEU A 151 -14.64 1.98 2.39
CA LEU A 151 -15.16 0.72 1.87
C LEU A 151 -13.99 -0.25 1.71
N VAL A 152 -14.19 -1.47 2.17
CA VAL A 152 -13.14 -2.50 2.24
C VAL A 152 -13.66 -3.79 1.60
N THR A 153 -12.96 -4.32 0.61
CA THR A 153 -13.29 -5.63 0.07
C THR A 153 -12.80 -6.73 1.00
N MET A 154 -13.65 -7.70 1.23
CA MET A 154 -13.42 -8.88 2.05
C MET A 154 -13.69 -10.11 1.19
N MET A 155 -12.65 -10.81 0.75
CA MET A 155 -12.77 -11.88 -0.25
C MET A 155 -13.57 -13.08 0.24
N GLY A 156 -13.59 -13.35 1.54
CA GLY A 156 -14.29 -14.50 2.13
C GLY A 156 -15.39 -14.11 3.11
N GLY A 157 -16.28 -15.04 3.42
CA GLY A 157 -17.14 -14.97 4.59
C GLY A 157 -16.35 -15.16 5.88
N ALA A 158 -16.96 -15.06 7.03
CA ALA A 158 -16.32 -15.03 8.36
C ALA A 158 -15.27 -16.12 8.62
N GLN A 159 -15.35 -17.24 7.92
CA GLN A 159 -14.43 -18.38 8.04
C GLN A 159 -13.52 -18.55 6.80
N GLY A 160 -13.46 -17.57 5.93
CA GLY A 160 -12.61 -17.58 4.72
C GLY A 160 -13.18 -18.35 3.52
N HIS A 161 -14.44 -18.82 3.56
CA HIS A 161 -15.12 -19.41 2.41
C HIS A 161 -15.87 -18.37 1.59
N SER A 162 -16.28 -18.69 0.35
CA SER A 162 -17.28 -17.88 -0.36
C SER A 162 -18.63 -17.92 0.37
N PRO A 163 -19.45 -16.85 0.26
CA PRO A 163 -19.16 -15.58 -0.42
C PRO A 163 -18.49 -14.56 0.50
N GLY A 164 -17.77 -13.60 -0.13
CA GLY A 164 -17.21 -12.43 0.54
C GLY A 164 -18.23 -11.29 0.73
N ARG A 165 -17.72 -10.10 1.07
CA ARG A 165 -18.51 -8.87 1.26
C ARG A 165 -17.68 -7.61 0.98
N VAL A 166 -18.34 -6.46 1.04
CA VAL A 166 -17.72 -5.15 1.17
C VAL A 166 -18.11 -4.59 2.54
N ALA A 167 -17.15 -4.38 3.42
CA ALA A 167 -17.35 -3.79 4.72
C ALA A 167 -17.26 -2.25 4.63
N GLU A 168 -18.16 -1.53 5.29
CA GLU A 168 -18.16 -0.07 5.38
C GLU A 168 -17.81 0.38 6.80
N PHE A 169 -16.81 1.25 6.91
CA PHE A 169 -16.41 1.93 8.14
C PHE A 169 -16.72 3.42 8.03
N ASN A 170 -17.20 4.02 9.13
CA ASN A 170 -17.45 5.46 9.22
C ASN A 170 -16.16 6.25 9.51
N GLY A 171 -16.28 7.58 9.59
CA GLY A 171 -15.15 8.47 9.91
C GLY A 171 -14.58 8.30 11.32
N GLN A 172 -15.28 7.60 12.22
CA GLN A 172 -14.82 7.21 13.56
C GLN A 172 -14.16 5.83 13.55
N LEU A 173 -13.99 5.20 12.37
CA LEU A 173 -13.41 3.88 12.18
C LEU A 173 -14.25 2.73 12.78
N GLU A 174 -15.54 2.96 12.94
CA GLU A 174 -16.50 1.97 13.41
C GLU A 174 -17.14 1.26 12.21
N LEU A 175 -17.33 -0.06 12.32
CA LEU A 175 -18.02 -0.84 11.30
C LEU A 175 -19.50 -0.40 11.24
N VAL A 176 -19.91 0.08 10.07
CA VAL A 176 -21.31 0.47 9.80
C VAL A 176 -22.12 -0.75 9.39
N LYS A 177 -21.65 -1.47 8.37
CA LYS A 177 -22.33 -2.63 7.79
C LYS A 177 -21.43 -3.37 6.81
N GLU A 178 -21.81 -4.62 6.50
CA GLU A 178 -21.21 -5.44 5.46
C GLU A 178 -22.21 -5.72 4.36
N TYR A 179 -21.82 -5.50 3.11
CA TYR A 179 -22.70 -5.53 1.93
C TYR A 179 -22.26 -6.59 0.90
N PRO A 180 -23.19 -7.12 0.12
CA PRO A 180 -24.63 -6.94 0.25
C PRO A 180 -25.17 -7.73 1.45
N GLU A 181 -26.37 -7.40 1.94
CA GLU A 181 -27.03 -8.17 3.02
C GLU A 181 -27.16 -9.65 2.64
N THR A 182 -27.59 -9.89 1.39
CA THR A 182 -27.65 -11.23 0.82
C THR A 182 -26.68 -11.28 -0.36
N PRO A 183 -25.47 -11.80 -0.15
CA PRO A 183 -24.49 -11.92 -1.22
C PRO A 183 -24.93 -12.98 -2.24
N PRO A 184 -24.42 -12.89 -3.48
CA PRO A 184 -24.55 -13.97 -4.46
C PRO A 184 -24.07 -15.28 -3.86
N ALA A 185 -24.81 -16.36 -4.09
CA ALA A 185 -24.54 -17.67 -3.47
C ALA A 185 -23.17 -18.25 -3.90
N GLU A 186 -22.73 -17.91 -5.12
CA GLU A 186 -21.50 -18.41 -5.70
C GLU A 186 -20.69 -17.28 -6.33
N GLY A 187 -19.39 -17.47 -6.38
CA GLY A 187 -18.46 -16.64 -7.16
C GLY A 187 -18.28 -15.21 -6.66
N PHE A 188 -18.79 -14.83 -5.50
CA PHE A 188 -18.59 -13.50 -4.95
C PHE A 188 -17.38 -13.48 -3.99
N ASN A 189 -16.23 -13.11 -4.54
CA ASN A 189 -14.96 -13.01 -3.82
C ASN A 189 -14.27 -11.68 -4.16
N PRO A 190 -14.82 -10.55 -3.65
CA PRO A 190 -14.40 -9.20 -4.05
C PRO A 190 -12.98 -8.93 -3.59
N HIS A 191 -12.12 -8.56 -4.55
CA HIS A 191 -10.73 -8.19 -4.36
C HIS A 191 -10.54 -6.69 -4.67
N GLY A 192 -10.39 -6.30 -5.94
CA GLY A 192 -10.27 -4.90 -6.32
C GLY A 192 -11.59 -4.13 -6.20
N ILE A 193 -11.51 -2.83 -5.90
CA ILE A 193 -12.66 -1.92 -5.84
C ILE A 193 -12.35 -0.59 -6.51
N SER A 194 -13.32 0.00 -7.19
CA SER A 194 -13.21 1.33 -7.80
C SER A 194 -14.53 2.08 -7.71
N LEU A 195 -14.45 3.38 -7.38
CA LEU A 195 -15.61 4.25 -7.19
C LEU A 195 -15.65 5.38 -8.22
N ARG A 196 -16.86 5.74 -8.66
CA ARG A 196 -17.17 6.99 -9.35
C ARG A 196 -18.42 7.62 -8.72
N PRO A 197 -18.23 8.36 -7.60
CA PRO A 197 -19.34 8.93 -6.84
C PRO A 197 -20.23 9.88 -7.65
N GLU A 198 -19.65 10.60 -8.60
CA GLU A 198 -20.35 11.57 -9.45
C GLU A 198 -21.43 10.94 -10.35
N VAL A 199 -21.30 9.64 -10.65
CA VAL A 199 -22.29 8.86 -11.41
C VAL A 199 -22.89 7.74 -10.59
N ASN A 200 -22.72 7.76 -9.27
CA ASN A 200 -23.28 6.78 -8.34
C ASN A 200 -22.86 5.32 -8.64
N LEU A 201 -21.61 5.14 -9.07
CA LEU A 201 -21.10 3.86 -9.56
C LEU A 201 -19.99 3.34 -8.66
N MET A 202 -20.05 2.06 -8.32
CA MET A 202 -18.99 1.26 -7.75
C MET A 202 -18.82 -0.02 -8.56
N VAL A 203 -17.61 -0.52 -8.66
CA VAL A 203 -17.32 -1.84 -9.21
C VAL A 203 -16.38 -2.60 -8.26
N THR A 204 -16.57 -3.93 -8.18
CA THR A 204 -15.62 -4.83 -7.52
C THR A 204 -15.28 -5.98 -8.45
N SER A 205 -14.03 -6.42 -8.47
CA SER A 205 -13.61 -7.62 -9.20
C SER A 205 -13.61 -8.84 -8.28
N ASP A 206 -13.98 -10.01 -8.79
CA ASP A 206 -13.92 -11.27 -8.07
C ASP A 206 -12.64 -12.02 -8.46
N PHE A 207 -11.81 -12.39 -7.49
CA PHE A 207 -10.47 -12.94 -7.79
C PHE A 207 -10.39 -14.46 -7.64
N ILE A 208 -10.57 -14.96 -6.44
CA ILE A 208 -10.38 -16.38 -6.11
C ILE A 208 -11.22 -16.76 -4.90
N CYS A 209 -11.67 -18.01 -4.83
CA CYS A 209 -12.24 -18.54 -3.59
C CYS A 209 -11.12 -18.73 -2.55
N PRO A 210 -11.08 -17.93 -1.47
CA PRO A 210 -9.90 -17.89 -0.59
C PRO A 210 -9.61 -19.23 0.09
N SER A 211 -10.63 -20.01 0.44
CA SER A 211 -10.43 -21.32 1.07
C SER A 211 -9.59 -22.25 0.21
N THR A 212 -9.59 -22.09 -1.13
CA THR A 212 -8.76 -22.91 -2.02
C THR A 212 -7.29 -22.49 -2.01
N THR A 213 -6.96 -21.30 -1.53
CA THR A 213 -5.59 -20.85 -1.33
C THR A 213 -5.09 -21.12 0.08
N LEU A 214 -5.94 -20.93 1.09
CA LEU A 214 -5.59 -21.03 2.51
C LEU A 214 -5.58 -22.46 3.04
N ASP A 215 -6.33 -23.36 2.42
CA ASP A 215 -6.35 -24.79 2.80
C ASP A 215 -5.39 -25.60 1.94
N ALA A 216 -4.27 -26.03 2.53
CA ALA A 216 -3.27 -26.84 1.84
C ALA A 216 -3.81 -28.22 1.40
N VAL A 217 -4.90 -28.71 1.97
CA VAL A 217 -5.52 -30.01 1.67
C VAL A 217 -6.61 -29.90 0.61
N ALA A 218 -7.20 -28.72 0.41
CA ALA A 218 -8.25 -28.49 -0.59
C ALA A 218 -7.81 -28.81 -2.03
N GLY A 219 -8.74 -29.01 -2.92
CA GLY A 219 -8.55 -29.24 -4.36
C GLY A 219 -7.72 -28.16 -5.06
N GLY A 220 -7.82 -28.00 -6.37
CA GLY A 220 -7.13 -26.94 -7.14
C GLY A 220 -7.58 -25.53 -6.73
N LEU A 221 -6.85 -24.50 -7.19
CA LEU A 221 -7.22 -23.12 -7.01
C LEU A 221 -8.49 -22.79 -7.82
N ASP A 222 -9.47 -22.14 -7.16
CA ASP A 222 -10.76 -21.81 -7.76
C ASP A 222 -10.79 -20.30 -8.07
N PHE A 223 -10.20 -19.93 -9.21
CA PHE A 223 -10.18 -18.56 -9.69
C PHE A 223 -11.54 -18.10 -10.22
N ARG A 224 -11.85 -16.84 -10.01
CA ARG A 224 -13.05 -16.18 -10.50
C ARG A 224 -12.75 -15.36 -11.75
N GLY A 225 -13.79 -15.10 -12.54
CA GLY A 225 -13.69 -14.28 -13.74
C GLY A 225 -14.94 -13.41 -13.87
N SER A 226 -15.18 -12.55 -12.90
CA SER A 226 -16.34 -11.66 -12.91
C SER A 226 -16.07 -10.29 -12.26
N VAL A 227 -16.89 -9.31 -12.64
CA VAL A 227 -16.90 -7.97 -12.04
C VAL A 227 -18.34 -7.65 -11.63
N ARG A 228 -18.54 -7.16 -10.41
CA ARG A 228 -19.84 -6.70 -9.93
C ARG A 228 -19.96 -5.20 -10.14
N VAL A 229 -21.08 -4.79 -10.71
CA VAL A 229 -21.47 -3.39 -10.88
C VAL A 229 -22.50 -3.05 -9.82
N TRP A 230 -22.25 -1.99 -9.04
CA TRP A 230 -23.07 -1.62 -7.89
C TRP A 230 -23.66 -0.23 -8.02
N ASN A 231 -24.83 -0.05 -7.42
CA ASN A 231 -25.28 1.26 -6.99
C ASN A 231 -24.47 1.67 -5.75
N LEU A 232 -23.64 2.70 -5.87
CA LEU A 232 -22.75 3.12 -4.80
C LEU A 232 -23.51 3.64 -3.57
N ARG A 233 -24.62 4.38 -3.74
CA ARG A 233 -25.40 4.94 -2.62
C ARG A 233 -26.12 3.86 -1.83
N ASP A 234 -26.74 2.92 -2.55
CA ASP A 234 -27.58 1.89 -1.95
C ASP A 234 -26.76 0.65 -1.53
N ARG A 235 -25.50 0.56 -1.93
CA ARG A 235 -24.64 -0.62 -1.69
C ARG A 235 -25.25 -1.91 -2.22
N THR A 236 -25.94 -1.85 -3.35
CA THR A 236 -26.59 -3.00 -3.98
C THR A 236 -25.93 -3.37 -5.29
N ILE A 237 -25.80 -4.66 -5.55
CA ILE A 237 -25.28 -5.18 -6.84
C ILE A 237 -26.40 -5.01 -7.89
N LEU A 238 -26.09 -4.25 -8.94
CA LEU A 238 -27.00 -4.02 -10.07
C LEU A 238 -26.88 -5.14 -11.10
N ARG A 239 -25.66 -5.64 -11.33
CA ARG A 239 -25.37 -6.70 -12.31
C ARG A 239 -24.00 -7.31 -12.12
N THR A 240 -23.80 -8.45 -12.74
CA THR A 240 -22.51 -9.13 -12.89
C THR A 240 -22.07 -9.05 -14.34
N ILE A 241 -20.80 -8.77 -14.57
CA ILE A 241 -20.10 -8.91 -15.85
C ILE A 241 -19.27 -10.18 -15.77
N GLU A 242 -19.70 -11.22 -16.44
CA GLU A 242 -18.95 -12.47 -16.53
C GLU A 242 -17.85 -12.35 -17.57
N ILE A 243 -16.65 -12.87 -17.25
CA ILE A 243 -15.47 -12.90 -18.11
C ILE A 243 -14.94 -14.36 -18.13
N PRO A 244 -15.58 -15.24 -18.88
CA PRO A 244 -15.23 -16.65 -18.89
C PRO A 244 -13.78 -16.85 -19.33
N GLY A 245 -13.02 -17.63 -18.55
CA GLY A 245 -11.63 -17.96 -18.85
C GLY A 245 -10.59 -16.94 -18.36
N ALA A 246 -10.97 -15.81 -17.81
CA ALA A 246 -10.03 -14.79 -17.29
C ALA A 246 -9.07 -15.35 -16.22
N GLY A 247 -9.52 -16.32 -15.43
CA GLY A 247 -8.68 -16.99 -14.45
C GLY A 247 -8.11 -16.02 -13.39
N GLY A 248 -9.00 -15.31 -12.70
CA GLY A 248 -8.66 -14.33 -11.66
C GLY A 248 -8.71 -12.89 -12.15
N THR A 249 -9.87 -12.22 -12.00
CA THR A 249 -9.97 -10.77 -12.21
C THR A 249 -9.56 -10.06 -10.92
N ILE A 250 -8.24 -9.88 -10.75
CA ILE A 250 -7.67 -9.45 -9.46
C ILE A 250 -7.96 -7.99 -9.13
N ASP A 251 -7.95 -7.09 -10.11
CA ASP A 251 -8.21 -5.66 -9.90
C ASP A 251 -9.17 -5.10 -10.95
N VAL A 252 -9.86 -4.01 -10.60
CA VAL A 252 -10.76 -3.29 -11.49
C VAL A 252 -10.65 -1.79 -11.25
N LYS A 253 -10.53 -1.02 -12.33
CA LYS A 253 -10.49 0.44 -12.26
C LYS A 253 -11.43 1.07 -13.29
N LEU A 254 -12.32 1.93 -12.82
CA LEU A 254 -13.16 2.75 -13.67
C LEU A 254 -12.32 3.85 -14.35
N ILE A 255 -12.58 4.12 -15.61
CA ILE A 255 -11.87 5.18 -16.34
C ILE A 255 -12.36 6.54 -15.81
N PRO A 256 -11.47 7.38 -15.26
CA PRO A 256 -11.86 8.68 -14.74
C PRO A 256 -12.51 9.57 -15.81
N GLY A 257 -13.65 10.16 -15.48
CA GLY A 257 -14.35 11.08 -16.36
C GLY A 257 -14.95 10.47 -17.65
N ASP A 258 -14.90 9.15 -17.85
CA ASP A 258 -15.48 8.51 -19.04
C ASP A 258 -17.00 8.63 -19.03
N PRO A 259 -17.61 9.30 -20.02
CA PRO A 259 -19.06 9.49 -20.07
C PRO A 259 -19.83 8.19 -20.31
N SER A 260 -19.16 7.16 -20.80
CA SER A 260 -19.74 5.83 -21.04
C SER A 260 -19.65 4.91 -19.84
N GLU A 261 -19.08 5.37 -18.72
CA GLU A 261 -18.94 4.60 -17.46
C GLU A 261 -18.16 3.28 -17.65
N ARG A 262 -17.12 3.28 -18.49
CA ARG A 262 -16.28 2.12 -18.74
C ARG A 262 -15.18 1.98 -17.70
N GLY A 263 -14.61 0.80 -17.65
CA GLY A 263 -13.47 0.49 -16.78
C GLY A 263 -12.60 -0.60 -17.39
N TYR A 264 -11.54 -0.94 -16.68
CA TYR A 264 -10.67 -2.06 -17.04
C TYR A 264 -10.53 -3.05 -15.90
N THR A 265 -10.37 -4.31 -16.27
CA THR A 265 -9.85 -5.38 -15.42
C THR A 265 -8.88 -6.22 -16.22
N ALA A 266 -8.02 -6.97 -15.57
CA ALA A 266 -7.15 -7.93 -16.23
C ALA A 266 -7.44 -9.34 -15.72
N GLY A 267 -7.46 -10.30 -16.62
CA GLY A 267 -7.43 -11.72 -16.27
C GLY A 267 -5.99 -12.13 -15.98
N MET A 268 -5.74 -12.66 -14.79
CA MET A 268 -4.38 -13.00 -14.37
C MET A 268 -3.82 -14.18 -15.14
N LEU A 269 -4.62 -15.23 -15.38
CA LEU A 269 -4.15 -16.45 -16.03
C LEU A 269 -4.27 -16.44 -17.55
N ASP A 270 -5.28 -15.75 -18.10
CA ASP A 270 -5.43 -15.63 -19.55
C ASP A 270 -4.68 -14.41 -20.14
N GLU A 271 -4.13 -13.56 -19.25
CA GLU A 271 -3.23 -12.46 -19.59
C GLU A 271 -3.83 -11.38 -20.50
N HIS A 272 -5.16 -11.19 -20.47
CA HIS A 272 -5.83 -10.14 -21.24
C HIS A 272 -6.25 -8.96 -20.39
N LEU A 273 -6.15 -7.75 -20.98
CA LEU A 273 -6.85 -6.57 -20.48
C LEU A 273 -8.26 -6.54 -21.07
N TYR A 274 -9.25 -6.42 -20.22
CA TYR A 274 -10.66 -6.32 -20.61
C TYR A 274 -11.18 -4.91 -20.41
N LEU A 275 -11.78 -4.34 -21.44
CA LEU A 275 -12.61 -3.15 -21.35
C LEU A 275 -14.02 -3.55 -20.93
N LEU A 276 -14.46 -2.98 -19.83
CA LEU A 276 -15.78 -3.18 -19.24
C LEU A 276 -16.75 -2.08 -19.69
N ASP A 277 -17.93 -2.44 -20.14
CA ASP A 277 -19.07 -1.54 -20.29
C ASP A 277 -20.04 -1.81 -19.15
N THR A 278 -19.99 -0.96 -18.11
CA THR A 278 -20.81 -1.16 -16.90
C THR A 278 -22.29 -0.97 -17.15
N ARG A 279 -22.68 -0.16 -18.15
CA ARG A 279 -24.08 0.07 -18.52
C ARG A 279 -24.67 -1.14 -19.23
N ARG A 280 -23.92 -1.75 -20.17
CA ARG A 280 -24.35 -2.93 -20.90
C ARG A 280 -24.13 -4.24 -20.15
N GLY A 281 -23.20 -4.24 -19.20
CA GLY A 281 -22.81 -5.46 -18.48
C GLY A 281 -21.97 -6.39 -19.34
N THR A 282 -21.05 -5.85 -20.15
CA THR A 282 -20.22 -6.63 -21.07
C THR A 282 -18.74 -6.33 -20.87
N ALA A 283 -17.88 -7.30 -21.20
CA ALA A 283 -16.45 -7.17 -21.25
C ALA A 283 -15.92 -7.56 -22.64
N LYS A 284 -14.86 -6.88 -23.09
CA LYS A 284 -14.18 -7.12 -24.35
C LYS A 284 -12.67 -7.15 -24.12
N ALA A 285 -11.98 -8.23 -24.53
CA ALA A 285 -10.51 -8.24 -24.54
C ALA A 285 -9.99 -7.17 -25.53
N VAL A 286 -9.10 -6.31 -25.04
CA VAL A 286 -8.57 -5.16 -25.80
C VAL A 286 -7.04 -5.11 -25.87
N PHE A 287 -6.34 -5.89 -25.04
CA PHE A 287 -4.88 -6.01 -25.07
C PHE A 287 -4.45 -7.39 -24.54
N ASP A 288 -3.41 -7.96 -25.13
CA ASP A 288 -2.83 -9.26 -24.77
C ASP A 288 -1.43 -9.06 -24.15
N PHE A 289 -1.31 -9.29 -22.84
CA PHE A 289 -0.06 -9.16 -22.10
C PHE A 289 0.92 -10.31 -22.35
N ALA A 290 0.46 -11.47 -22.88
CA ALA A 290 1.34 -12.54 -23.28
C ALA A 290 2.32 -12.09 -24.39
N THR A 291 1.98 -11.04 -25.16
CA THR A 291 2.87 -10.40 -26.13
C THR A 291 4.07 -9.70 -25.49
N ILE A 292 3.98 -9.34 -24.20
CA ILE A 292 5.07 -8.79 -23.39
C ILE A 292 5.84 -9.91 -22.71
N SER A 293 5.12 -10.81 -22.05
CA SER A 293 5.72 -11.93 -21.31
C SER A 293 4.65 -12.97 -21.01
N LYS A 294 4.73 -14.11 -21.68
CA LYS A 294 3.81 -15.23 -21.45
C LYS A 294 4.03 -15.79 -20.02
N GLY A 295 2.94 -16.03 -19.30
CA GLY A 295 2.98 -16.43 -17.89
C GLY A 295 3.34 -15.26 -16.95
N GLY A 296 3.14 -14.03 -17.40
CA GLY A 296 3.57 -12.83 -16.69
C GLY A 296 2.71 -12.42 -15.51
N TRP A 297 1.48 -12.90 -15.41
CA TRP A 297 0.48 -12.60 -14.36
C TRP A 297 0.22 -11.11 -14.20
N PRO A 298 -0.52 -10.47 -15.11
CA PRO A 298 -0.97 -9.09 -14.94
C PRO A 298 -1.90 -9.01 -13.70
N GLN A 299 -1.65 -8.03 -12.83
CA GLN A 299 -2.34 -7.96 -11.55
C GLN A 299 -2.99 -6.58 -11.30
N LEU A 300 -2.30 -5.67 -10.62
CA LEU A 300 -2.92 -4.42 -10.19
C LEU A 300 -2.78 -3.30 -11.22
N LEU A 301 -3.84 -2.53 -11.32
CA LEU A 301 -4.02 -1.46 -12.29
C LEU A 301 -3.94 -0.09 -11.62
N ARG A 302 -3.32 0.88 -12.26
CA ARG A 302 -3.46 2.31 -11.92
C ARG A 302 -3.67 3.12 -13.17
N LEU A 303 -4.68 3.99 -13.14
CA LEU A 303 -4.99 4.91 -14.22
C LEU A 303 -4.57 6.33 -13.84
N THR A 304 -4.12 7.11 -14.81
CA THR A 304 -3.97 8.56 -14.63
C THR A 304 -5.33 9.23 -14.50
N ARG A 305 -5.39 10.36 -13.78
CA ARG A 305 -6.63 11.12 -13.54
C ARG A 305 -7.30 11.65 -14.81
N ASP A 306 -6.50 11.85 -15.85
CA ASP A 306 -7.01 12.22 -17.18
C ASP A 306 -7.55 11.02 -17.99
N GLY A 307 -7.48 9.79 -17.43
CA GLY A 307 -7.95 8.57 -18.07
C GLY A 307 -7.18 8.18 -19.34
N ARG A 308 -5.95 8.67 -19.54
CA ARG A 308 -5.20 8.46 -20.80
C ARG A 308 -4.08 7.45 -20.71
N ARG A 309 -3.64 7.10 -19.50
CA ARG A 309 -2.59 6.09 -19.26
C ARG A 309 -3.03 5.08 -18.24
N LEU A 310 -2.58 3.86 -18.45
CA LEU A 310 -2.78 2.74 -17.54
C LEU A 310 -1.41 2.12 -17.24
N PHE A 311 -1.17 1.85 -15.97
CA PHE A 311 -0.03 1.06 -15.49
C PHE A 311 -0.55 -0.26 -14.96
N ILE A 312 0.18 -1.33 -15.22
CA ILE A 312 -0.15 -2.66 -14.71
C ILE A 312 1.11 -3.38 -14.24
N SER A 313 1.06 -3.94 -13.05
CA SER A 313 2.08 -4.84 -12.54
C SER A 313 1.93 -6.23 -13.17
N MET A 314 3.06 -6.83 -13.56
CA MET A 314 3.14 -8.19 -14.10
C MET A 314 4.05 -9.01 -13.18
N ASN A 315 3.45 -9.63 -12.18
CA ASN A 315 4.14 -10.21 -11.02
C ASN A 315 5.22 -11.23 -11.41
N GLN A 316 4.84 -12.28 -12.13
CA GLN A 316 5.78 -13.34 -12.53
C GLN A 316 6.77 -12.88 -13.59
N ALA A 317 6.43 -11.87 -14.37
CA ALA A 317 7.34 -11.30 -15.36
C ALA A 317 8.41 -10.39 -14.76
N GLY A 318 8.25 -9.94 -13.50
CA GLY A 318 9.13 -8.93 -12.91
C GLY A 318 9.09 -7.59 -13.65
N LYS A 319 7.90 -7.18 -14.14
CA LYS A 319 7.73 -6.03 -15.03
C LYS A 319 6.56 -5.15 -14.61
N VAL A 320 6.61 -3.89 -15.06
CA VAL A 320 5.45 -3.01 -15.09
C VAL A 320 5.26 -2.50 -16.50
N ALA A 321 4.06 -2.63 -17.05
CA ALA A 321 3.73 -2.08 -18.36
C ALA A 321 2.97 -0.75 -18.22
N MET A 322 3.28 0.20 -19.11
CA MET A 322 2.55 1.46 -19.27
C MET A 322 1.87 1.48 -20.64
N LEU A 323 0.56 1.68 -20.64
CA LEU A 323 -0.26 1.71 -21.85
C LEU A 323 -0.85 3.12 -22.07
N ASP A 324 -0.96 3.53 -23.34
CA ASP A 324 -1.83 4.61 -23.79
C ASP A 324 -3.25 4.05 -23.95
N ILE A 325 -4.19 4.58 -23.17
CA ILE A 325 -5.60 4.24 -23.19
C ILE A 325 -6.49 5.41 -23.60
N SER A 326 -5.92 6.42 -24.28
CA SER A 326 -6.69 7.58 -24.81
C SER A 326 -7.79 7.14 -25.79
N ARG A 327 -7.64 5.97 -26.39
CA ARG A 327 -8.67 5.21 -27.13
C ARG A 327 -8.95 3.94 -26.34
N PRO A 328 -9.98 3.91 -25.48
CA PRO A 328 -10.19 2.78 -24.57
C PRO A 328 -10.34 1.42 -25.24
N ASP A 329 -10.87 1.37 -26.46
CA ASP A 329 -11.06 0.12 -27.22
C ASP A 329 -9.77 -0.38 -27.89
N GLU A 330 -8.70 0.43 -27.92
CA GLU A 330 -7.44 0.15 -28.63
C GLU A 330 -6.22 0.59 -27.79
N PRO A 331 -6.01 0.03 -26.60
CA PRO A 331 -4.83 0.31 -25.79
C PRO A 331 -3.54 0.02 -26.55
N ARG A 332 -2.51 0.87 -26.36
CA ARG A 332 -1.21 0.70 -26.98
C ARG A 332 -0.10 0.69 -25.96
N LEU A 333 0.81 -0.25 -26.06
CA LEU A 333 1.99 -0.29 -25.22
C LEU A 333 2.87 0.93 -25.47
N LEU A 334 3.18 1.69 -24.40
CA LEU A 334 4.12 2.81 -24.42
C LEU A 334 5.49 2.38 -23.93
N LYS A 335 5.54 1.68 -22.80
CA LYS A 335 6.80 1.32 -22.15
C LYS A 335 6.66 0.08 -21.27
N ILE A 336 7.75 -0.66 -21.16
CA ILE A 336 7.94 -1.72 -20.17
C ILE A 336 9.06 -1.28 -19.22
N LEU A 337 8.83 -1.39 -17.93
CA LEU A 337 9.84 -1.26 -16.89
C LEU A 337 10.24 -2.66 -16.45
N GLU A 338 11.52 -2.98 -16.59
CA GLU A 338 12.10 -4.24 -16.11
C GLU A 338 12.60 -4.05 -14.67
N LEU A 339 12.12 -4.87 -13.74
CA LEU A 339 12.57 -4.89 -12.35
C LEU A 339 13.48 -6.08 -12.05
N GLY A 340 13.47 -7.07 -12.91
CA GLY A 340 14.25 -8.29 -12.80
C GLY A 340 13.44 -9.51 -12.36
N ALA A 341 14.02 -10.69 -12.56
CA ALA A 341 13.43 -11.93 -12.11
C ALA A 341 13.28 -11.94 -10.58
N ASN A 342 12.21 -12.53 -10.09
CA ASN A 342 11.88 -12.64 -8.66
C ASN A 342 11.63 -11.29 -7.94
N SER A 343 11.48 -10.19 -8.68
CA SER A 343 11.10 -8.91 -8.08
C SER A 343 9.63 -8.85 -7.65
N GLY A 344 8.77 -9.68 -8.25
CA GLY A 344 7.38 -9.87 -7.86
C GLY A 344 6.52 -8.60 -7.81
N PRO A 345 6.60 -7.65 -8.78
CA PRO A 345 5.84 -6.40 -8.68
C PRO A 345 4.35 -6.67 -8.58
N HIS A 346 3.71 -6.06 -7.59
CA HIS A 346 2.28 -6.25 -7.33
C HIS A 346 1.60 -4.91 -7.07
N TYR A 347 1.78 -4.34 -5.87
CA TYR A 347 1.12 -3.08 -5.54
C TYR A 347 1.80 -1.91 -6.23
N ILE A 348 1.00 -1.07 -6.89
CA ILE A 348 1.49 0.12 -7.57
C ILE A 348 0.67 1.34 -7.16
N ALA A 349 1.35 2.46 -6.91
CA ALA A 349 0.73 3.73 -6.54
C ALA A 349 1.35 4.88 -7.32
N LEU A 350 0.52 5.83 -7.79
CA LEU A 350 0.97 7.07 -8.42
C LEU A 350 1.04 8.20 -7.41
N THR A 351 2.05 9.07 -7.52
CA THR A 351 2.07 10.37 -6.84
C THR A 351 0.92 11.25 -7.32
N ARG A 352 0.57 12.27 -6.52
CA ARG A 352 -0.51 13.20 -6.90
C ARG A 352 -0.23 13.95 -8.19
N ASP A 353 1.04 14.27 -8.50
CA ASP A 353 1.46 14.89 -9.76
C ASP A 353 1.64 13.89 -10.91
N GLU A 354 1.45 12.59 -10.65
CA GLU A 354 1.57 11.47 -11.60
C GLU A 354 2.95 11.35 -12.26
N LYS A 355 3.99 11.95 -11.63
CA LYS A 355 5.37 11.89 -12.14
C LYS A 355 6.19 10.75 -11.58
N ARG A 356 5.64 10.02 -10.61
CA ARG A 356 6.31 8.87 -9.99
C ARG A 356 5.32 7.74 -9.80
N LEU A 357 5.79 6.55 -10.08
CA LEU A 357 5.11 5.29 -9.78
C LEU A 357 5.91 4.57 -8.70
N ILE A 358 5.28 4.28 -7.58
CA ILE A 358 5.83 3.48 -6.49
C ILE A 358 5.37 2.06 -6.72
N ILE A 359 6.27 1.10 -6.57
CA ILE A 359 6.03 -0.31 -6.84
C ILE A 359 6.57 -1.10 -5.65
N SER A 360 5.73 -1.91 -5.03
CA SER A 360 6.15 -2.92 -4.07
C SER A 360 5.99 -4.31 -4.67
N ASP A 361 6.76 -5.23 -4.17
CA ASP A 361 6.57 -6.63 -4.46
C ASP A 361 5.38 -7.20 -3.69
N TYR A 362 4.89 -8.30 -4.17
CA TYR A 362 4.14 -9.26 -3.39
C TYR A 362 4.66 -10.64 -3.69
N PHE A 363 4.96 -11.32 -2.64
CA PHE A 363 4.99 -12.76 -2.72
C PHE A 363 4.01 -13.28 -1.67
N LEU A 364 3.39 -14.37 -1.97
CA LEU A 364 2.58 -15.11 -1.02
C LEU A 364 3.30 -16.39 -0.69
N ASN A 365 4.09 -16.35 0.37
CA ASN A 365 4.60 -17.55 0.99
C ASN A 365 3.73 -17.87 2.19
N GLN A 366 2.83 -18.81 2.03
CA GLN A 366 1.94 -19.21 3.11
C GLN A 366 2.63 -20.12 4.15
N ASP A 367 3.92 -20.44 3.97
CA ASP A 367 4.76 -21.19 4.90
C ASP A 367 4.06 -22.44 5.49
N GLY A 368 3.39 -23.22 4.64
CA GLY A 368 2.63 -24.41 5.05
C GLY A 368 1.18 -24.13 5.46
N PHE A 369 0.72 -22.87 5.51
CA PHE A 369 -0.67 -22.53 5.77
C PHE A 369 -1.55 -22.61 4.52
N GLY A 370 -0.97 -22.65 3.31
CA GLY A 370 -1.69 -22.69 2.06
C GLY A 370 -0.84 -23.16 0.88
N LYS A 371 -1.38 -23.02 -0.34
CA LYS A 371 -0.79 -23.57 -1.59
C LYS A 371 -0.09 -22.55 -2.46
N VAL A 372 -0.41 -21.27 -2.29
CA VAL A 372 0.11 -20.24 -3.17
C VAL A 372 1.49 -19.83 -2.72
N HIS A 373 2.44 -19.90 -3.63
CA HIS A 373 3.82 -19.47 -3.44
C HIS A 373 4.19 -18.52 -4.57
N ALA A 374 4.51 -17.29 -4.24
CA ALA A 374 5.03 -16.29 -5.16
C ALA A 374 6.26 -15.63 -4.53
N GLU A 375 7.28 -15.41 -5.33
CA GLU A 375 8.53 -14.81 -4.89
C GLU A 375 8.50 -13.28 -5.07
N GLY A 376 9.16 -12.56 -4.15
CA GLY A 376 9.36 -11.13 -4.19
C GLY A 376 10.75 -10.75 -3.69
N ASP A 377 11.22 -9.54 -4.00
CA ASP A 377 12.55 -9.06 -3.59
C ASP A 377 12.52 -8.24 -2.29
N HIS A 378 11.33 -7.98 -1.76
CA HIS A 378 11.09 -7.19 -0.54
C HIS A 378 11.66 -5.78 -0.61
N LYS A 379 11.60 -5.17 -1.79
CA LYS A 379 12.05 -3.80 -2.04
C LYS A 379 10.89 -2.91 -2.44
N ILE A 380 11.07 -1.63 -2.19
CA ILE A 380 10.24 -0.61 -2.80
C ILE A 380 11.01 -0.01 -3.96
N HIS A 381 10.44 -0.09 -5.15
CA HIS A 381 10.96 0.53 -6.35
C HIS A 381 10.18 1.82 -6.65
N VAL A 382 10.87 2.83 -7.15
CA VAL A 382 10.26 4.07 -7.61
C VAL A 382 10.65 4.30 -9.06
N ALA A 383 9.66 4.55 -9.90
CA ALA A 383 9.91 4.90 -11.29
C ALA A 383 9.50 6.34 -11.57
N VAL A 384 10.32 7.04 -12.35
CA VAL A 384 9.99 8.36 -12.93
C VAL A 384 9.09 8.12 -14.12
N VAL A 385 7.96 8.83 -14.16
CA VAL A 385 6.93 8.74 -15.19
C VAL A 385 6.96 10.01 -16.05
N THR A 386 6.97 9.82 -17.35
CA THR A 386 6.75 10.90 -18.32
C THR A 386 5.60 10.53 -19.26
N SER A 387 5.33 11.33 -20.31
CA SER A 387 4.25 11.02 -21.28
C SER A 387 4.41 9.65 -21.93
N ASN A 388 5.63 9.20 -22.21
CA ASN A 388 5.93 7.97 -22.97
C ASN A 388 7.11 7.18 -22.43
N ASP A 389 7.61 7.51 -21.23
CA ASP A 389 8.73 6.80 -20.63
C ASP A 389 8.46 6.48 -19.15
N LEU A 390 9.00 5.36 -18.73
CA LEU A 390 8.96 4.84 -17.37
C LEU A 390 10.33 4.25 -17.04
N ARG A 391 11.03 4.83 -16.07
CA ARG A 391 12.41 4.44 -15.70
C ARG A 391 12.63 4.49 -14.21
N LEU A 392 13.41 3.56 -13.68
CA LEU A 392 13.75 3.52 -12.26
C LEU A 392 14.46 4.81 -11.80
N ASP A 393 14.06 5.32 -10.65
CA ASP A 393 14.82 6.33 -9.91
C ASP A 393 15.94 5.62 -9.12
N GLN A 394 17.15 5.66 -9.66
CA GLN A 394 18.32 5.02 -9.05
C GLN A 394 18.74 5.63 -7.70
N ARG A 395 18.22 6.80 -7.33
CA ARG A 395 18.50 7.45 -6.05
C ARG A 395 17.63 6.90 -4.92
N PHE A 396 16.47 6.32 -5.27
CA PHE A 396 15.60 5.69 -4.29
C PHE A 396 16.03 4.23 -4.09
N GLN A 397 16.49 3.91 -2.89
CA GLN A 397 16.92 2.55 -2.55
C GLN A 397 16.36 2.20 -1.18
N LEU A 398 15.40 1.30 -1.15
CA LEU A 398 14.79 0.81 0.08
C LEU A 398 14.58 -0.69 0.02
N ASP A 399 15.36 -1.40 0.82
CA ASP A 399 15.38 -2.87 0.91
C ASP A 399 14.89 -3.29 2.31
N PHE A 400 13.71 -3.89 2.37
CA PHE A 400 13.09 -4.32 3.62
C PHE A 400 13.77 -5.55 4.25
N ASN A 401 14.60 -6.25 3.51
CA ASN A 401 15.44 -7.32 4.09
C ASN A 401 16.44 -6.76 5.10
N THR A 402 16.81 -5.48 5.00
CA THR A 402 17.89 -4.86 5.80
C THR A 402 17.51 -3.52 6.45
N ALA A 403 16.33 -2.99 6.17
CA ALA A 403 15.93 -1.64 6.62
C ALA A 403 15.68 -1.53 8.13
N PHE A 404 15.42 -2.63 8.83
CA PHE A 404 14.97 -2.63 10.22
C PHE A 404 15.93 -3.41 11.14
N ALA A 405 16.22 -2.82 12.30
CA ALA A 405 17.13 -3.46 13.30
C ALA A 405 16.55 -4.75 13.90
N GLN A 406 15.21 -4.90 13.94
CA GLN A 406 14.55 -6.08 14.47
C GLN A 406 14.58 -7.29 13.52
N GLY A 407 14.99 -7.13 12.27
CA GLY A 407 15.08 -8.19 11.28
C GLY A 407 14.46 -7.83 9.95
N ALA A 408 14.45 -8.78 9.04
CA ALA A 408 13.88 -8.65 7.71
C ALA A 408 12.34 -8.51 7.77
N ALA A 409 11.80 -7.68 6.89
CA ALA A 409 10.38 -7.39 6.81
C ALA A 409 9.87 -7.53 5.36
N ARG A 410 8.55 -7.52 5.19
CA ARG A 410 7.86 -7.67 3.92
C ARG A 410 6.99 -6.44 3.65
N PRO A 411 7.35 -5.59 2.69
CA PRO A 411 6.48 -4.48 2.29
C PRO A 411 5.35 -4.99 1.42
N HIS A 412 4.17 -4.34 1.49
CA HIS A 412 3.12 -4.63 0.52
C HIS A 412 2.36 -3.38 0.07
N GLY A 413 1.20 -3.06 0.67
CA GLY A 413 0.44 -1.87 0.29
C GLY A 413 1.20 -0.57 0.53
N VAL A 414 1.21 0.33 -0.45
CA VAL A 414 1.90 1.62 -0.39
C VAL A 414 0.92 2.77 -0.63
N ALA A 415 0.89 3.75 0.26
CA ALA A 415 0.16 5.00 0.10
C ALA A 415 1.11 6.21 0.11
N VAL A 416 0.80 7.19 -0.73
CA VAL A 416 1.59 8.43 -0.86
C VAL A 416 0.84 9.57 -0.21
N LEU A 417 1.47 10.24 0.75
CA LEU A 417 0.99 11.51 1.29
C LEU A 417 1.87 12.64 0.77
N GLU A 418 1.25 13.62 0.13
CA GLU A 418 1.89 14.87 -0.30
C GLU A 418 1.12 16.04 0.30
N ARG A 419 1.65 16.61 1.38
CA ARG A 419 1.11 17.83 2.00
C ARG A 419 1.60 19.04 1.23
N THR A 420 0.69 19.84 0.70
CA THR A 420 1.03 21.18 0.24
C THR A 420 1.04 22.10 1.45
N TYR A 421 2.22 22.46 1.95
CA TYR A 421 2.30 23.63 2.83
C TYR A 421 2.04 24.86 1.94
N ALA A 422 1.00 25.62 2.26
CA ALA A 422 0.89 26.97 1.73
C ALA A 422 2.14 27.72 2.24
N HIS A 423 3.02 28.07 1.33
CA HIS A 423 4.05 29.05 1.65
C HIS A 423 3.30 30.38 1.80
N ASP A 424 3.08 30.79 3.07
CA ASP A 424 2.65 32.16 3.40
C ASP A 424 3.75 33.17 3.02
#